data_051c6d9572db8e0e732d6c7e0b6965b1
#
_entry.id   051c6d9572db8e0e732d6c7e0b6965b1
#
_cell.length_a   1.000
_cell.length_b   1.000
_cell.length_c   1.000
_cell.angle_alpha   90.00
_cell.angle_beta   90.00
_cell.angle_gamma   90.00
#
_symmetry.space_group_name_H-M   'P 1'
#
loop_
_entity.id
_entity.type
_entity.pdbx_description
1 polymer ?
#
loop_
_entity_poly.entity_id
_entity_poly.type
_entity_poly.pdbx_seq_one_letter_code
_entity_poly.pdbx_strand_id
1 'polypeptide(L)'
;MGAEIQLITYRDFLPILLGPNALTPYTGYNQSVDPRVSIAFSAAAFRLGHTFLPSSLMRLNKRGISIGDISLGQSIFAPNLISAAGIEPFLRGLAKQQPQEVDAYIITDIRSFIIQGATGFDLVALDIQRGRDVGLPSYNQTRIDYGLAPKASFAEMTSDANVQFRLSQAYTSPDDLDVFIGGLVEDHVNGGQVGELFWTIIKDQFERSRDGDRFWYETYLDAATLATVQAQTLGTIIKRNCSIGNEMQDDVFHVPGAH
;
A
#
# COMPACT_ATOMS: atom_id res chain seq x y z
N MET A 1 11.19 18.39 -0.20
CA MET A 1 10.72 17.12 -0.79
C MET A 1 10.77 15.97 0.21
N GLY A 2 11.89 15.56 0.81
CA GLY A 2 11.92 14.45 1.79
C GLY A 2 10.94 14.64 2.94
N ALA A 3 10.94 15.83 3.58
CA ALA A 3 10.01 16.17 4.66
C ALA A 3 8.52 16.11 4.25
N GLU A 4 8.19 16.54 3.04
CA GLU A 4 6.82 16.45 2.52
C GLU A 4 6.40 14.99 2.30
N ILE A 5 7.30 14.12 1.82
CA ILE A 5 7.04 12.69 1.67
C ILE A 5 6.81 12.06 3.04
N GLN A 6 7.67 12.33 4.03
CA GLN A 6 7.50 11.83 5.39
C GLN A 6 6.14 12.27 5.96
N LEU A 7 5.82 13.57 5.90
CA LEU A 7 4.55 14.10 6.37
C LEU A 7 3.35 13.41 5.76
N ILE A 8 3.27 13.36 4.42
CA ILE A 8 2.13 12.80 3.68
C ILE A 8 1.99 11.31 3.99
N THR A 9 3.10 10.57 4.04
CA THR A 9 3.07 9.15 4.37
C THR A 9 2.47 8.91 5.76
N TYR A 10 2.97 9.60 6.78
CA TYR A 10 2.56 9.32 8.16
C TYR A 10 1.24 9.97 8.57
N ARG A 11 0.92 11.14 8.02
CA ARG A 11 -0.30 11.87 8.35
C ARG A 11 -1.51 11.46 7.49
N ASP A 12 -1.28 11.25 6.17
CA ASP A 12 -2.37 11.10 5.21
C ASP A 12 -2.55 9.65 4.75
N PHE A 13 -1.47 8.93 4.40
CA PHE A 13 -1.55 7.58 3.84
C PHE A 13 -1.70 6.48 4.90
N LEU A 14 -0.83 6.46 5.94
CA LEU A 14 -0.84 5.38 6.92
C LEU A 14 -2.14 5.29 7.74
N PRO A 15 -2.83 6.39 8.11
CA PRO A 15 -4.12 6.28 8.77
C PRO A 15 -5.22 5.64 7.93
N ILE A 16 -5.14 5.73 6.60
CA ILE A 16 -6.09 5.05 5.72
C ILE A 16 -5.76 3.56 5.68
N LEU A 17 -4.48 3.23 5.57
CA LEU A 17 -4.04 1.83 5.48
C LEU A 17 -4.23 1.06 6.80
N LEU A 18 -3.89 1.68 7.92
CA LEU A 18 -3.85 1.04 9.24
C LEU A 18 -5.04 1.38 10.14
N GLY A 19 -5.87 2.33 9.73
CA GLY A 19 -6.93 2.90 10.57
C GLY A 19 -6.47 4.12 11.38
N PRO A 20 -7.44 4.90 11.90
CA PRO A 20 -7.14 6.11 12.64
C PRO A 20 -6.40 5.81 13.95
N ASN A 21 -5.44 6.66 14.29
CA ASN A 21 -4.63 6.55 15.52
C ASN A 21 -3.82 5.24 15.64
N ALA A 22 -3.51 4.57 14.53
CA ALA A 22 -2.74 3.32 14.55
C ALA A 22 -1.31 3.54 15.07
N LEU A 23 -0.66 4.63 14.68
CA LEU A 23 0.71 4.93 15.08
C LEU A 23 0.74 5.63 16.46
N THR A 24 1.76 5.30 17.25
CA THR A 24 2.04 6.01 18.50
C THR A 24 2.51 7.45 18.20
N PRO A 25 2.24 8.42 19.10
CA PRO A 25 2.77 9.77 18.95
C PRO A 25 4.31 9.76 18.85
N TYR A 26 4.86 10.59 17.97
CA TYR A 26 6.31 10.79 17.89
C TYR A 26 6.83 11.51 19.15
N THR A 27 7.84 10.94 19.77
CA THR A 27 8.43 11.49 21.03
C THR A 27 9.88 11.96 20.85
N GLY A 28 10.41 11.88 19.63
CA GLY A 28 11.77 12.27 19.32
C GLY A 28 12.62 11.11 18.78
N TYR A 29 13.78 11.46 18.23
CA TYR A 29 14.76 10.49 17.72
C TYR A 29 15.29 9.58 18.84
N ASN A 30 15.29 8.29 18.60
CA ASN A 30 15.83 7.29 19.52
C ASN A 30 16.91 6.45 18.83
N GLN A 31 18.18 6.69 19.17
CA GLN A 31 19.32 5.97 18.59
C GLN A 31 19.36 4.46 18.90
N SER A 32 18.58 4.00 19.88
CA SER A 32 18.47 2.58 20.23
C SER A 32 17.47 1.84 19.35
N VAL A 33 16.65 2.56 18.57
CA VAL A 33 15.70 1.96 17.62
C VAL A 33 16.42 1.64 16.32
N ASP A 34 16.31 0.40 15.86
CA ASP A 34 16.86 -0.03 14.58
C ASP A 34 15.88 0.31 13.43
N PRO A 35 16.16 1.29 12.57
CA PRO A 35 15.28 1.71 11.48
C PRO A 35 15.37 0.80 10.25
N ARG A 36 16.24 -0.21 10.26
CA ARG A 36 16.42 -1.09 9.10
C ARG A 36 15.11 -1.77 8.72
N VAL A 37 14.89 -1.88 7.42
CA VAL A 37 13.69 -2.51 6.86
C VAL A 37 13.74 -4.02 7.11
N SER A 38 12.71 -4.55 7.77
CA SER A 38 12.57 -5.98 8.01
C SER A 38 12.24 -6.76 6.74
N ILE A 39 12.67 -8.02 6.70
CA ILE A 39 12.37 -8.90 5.54
C ILE A 39 10.86 -9.17 5.48
N ALA A 40 10.19 -9.38 6.61
CA ALA A 40 8.74 -9.57 6.67
C ALA A 40 7.96 -8.37 6.07
N PHE A 41 8.43 -7.15 6.32
CA PHE A 41 7.85 -5.96 5.71
C PHE A 41 8.11 -5.92 4.19
N SER A 42 9.38 -6.01 3.75
CA SER A 42 9.76 -5.79 2.35
C SER A 42 9.40 -6.94 1.42
N ALA A 43 9.41 -8.18 1.90
CA ALA A 43 9.15 -9.37 1.08
C ALA A 43 7.72 -9.92 1.21
N ALA A 44 6.93 -9.42 2.18
CA ALA A 44 5.52 -9.82 2.35
C ALA A 44 4.61 -8.60 2.56
N ALA A 45 4.56 -8.03 3.76
CA ALA A 45 3.49 -7.11 4.15
C ALA A 45 3.35 -5.89 3.24
N PHE A 46 4.44 -5.22 2.86
CA PHE A 46 4.36 -4.01 2.03
C PHE A 46 4.27 -4.29 0.51
N ARG A 47 4.14 -5.59 0.14
CA ARG A 47 3.76 -6.01 -1.22
C ARG A 47 2.25 -6.01 -1.45
N LEU A 48 1.46 -5.71 -0.41
CA LEU A 48 0.01 -5.53 -0.50
C LEU A 48 -0.41 -4.59 -1.65
N GLY A 49 0.47 -3.68 -2.06
CA GLY A 49 0.25 -2.78 -3.19
C GLY A 49 -0.13 -3.47 -4.51
N HIS A 50 0.20 -4.76 -4.68
CA HIS A 50 -0.19 -5.53 -5.85
C HIS A 50 -1.68 -5.89 -5.86
N THR A 51 -2.39 -5.77 -4.73
CA THR A 51 -3.80 -6.14 -4.62
C THR A 51 -4.76 -4.99 -4.91
N PHE A 52 -4.41 -3.76 -4.53
CA PHE A 52 -5.32 -2.62 -4.68
C PHE A 52 -5.25 -1.91 -6.05
N LEU A 53 -4.48 -2.44 -7.00
CA LEU A 53 -4.39 -1.89 -8.34
C LEU A 53 -5.68 -2.15 -9.13
N PRO A 54 -6.27 -1.13 -9.77
CA PRO A 54 -7.42 -1.32 -10.64
C PRO A 54 -6.98 -1.90 -12.01
N SER A 55 -7.92 -2.55 -12.72
CA SER A 55 -7.66 -3.09 -14.07
C SER A 55 -7.46 -2.01 -15.14
N SER A 56 -7.84 -0.78 -14.84
CA SER A 56 -7.66 0.37 -15.75
C SER A 56 -7.29 1.63 -15.00
N LEU A 57 -6.54 2.50 -15.64
CA LEU A 57 -6.19 3.83 -15.16
C LEU A 57 -7.18 4.83 -15.76
N MET A 58 -7.97 5.47 -14.91
CA MET A 58 -8.89 6.53 -15.29
C MET A 58 -8.12 7.75 -15.76
N ARG A 59 -8.58 8.38 -16.87
CA ARG A 59 -8.04 9.64 -17.37
C ARG A 59 -9.14 10.68 -17.49
N LEU A 60 -8.97 11.81 -16.83
CA LEU A 60 -9.96 12.89 -16.82
C LEU A 60 -9.41 14.18 -17.37
N ASN A 61 -10.24 14.88 -18.18
CA ASN A 61 -9.96 16.26 -18.59
C ASN A 61 -10.26 17.26 -17.44
N LYS A 62 -10.02 18.54 -17.66
CA LYS A 62 -10.29 19.62 -16.69
C LYS A 62 -11.75 19.73 -16.21
N ARG A 63 -12.69 19.17 -16.98
CA ARG A 63 -14.14 19.16 -16.61
C ARG A 63 -14.53 17.90 -15.83
N GLY A 64 -13.57 17.02 -15.50
CA GLY A 64 -13.85 15.73 -14.87
C GLY A 64 -14.49 14.69 -15.78
N ILE A 65 -14.43 14.88 -17.10
CA ILE A 65 -14.99 13.95 -18.10
C ILE A 65 -13.88 13.00 -18.53
N SER A 66 -14.18 11.70 -18.58
CA SER A 66 -13.25 10.68 -19.09
C SER A 66 -12.88 10.98 -20.55
N ILE A 67 -11.58 10.86 -20.82
CA ILE A 67 -11.02 10.94 -22.18
C ILE A 67 -10.56 9.57 -22.69
N GLY A 68 -11.10 8.51 -22.10
CA GLY A 68 -10.77 7.10 -22.35
C GLY A 68 -9.73 6.59 -21.37
N ASP A 69 -10.10 5.54 -20.65
CA ASP A 69 -9.23 4.88 -19.69
C ASP A 69 -8.20 3.99 -20.41
N ILE A 70 -7.11 3.68 -19.76
CA ILE A 70 -6.07 2.79 -20.29
C ILE A 70 -6.01 1.56 -19.40
N SER A 71 -6.02 0.36 -19.97
CA SER A 71 -5.84 -0.84 -19.16
C SER A 71 -4.49 -0.83 -18.43
N LEU A 72 -4.45 -1.39 -17.23
CA LEU A 72 -3.22 -1.45 -16.46
C LEU A 72 -2.10 -2.14 -17.27
N GLY A 73 -2.42 -3.27 -17.92
CA GLY A 73 -1.46 -4.01 -18.74
C GLY A 73 -0.88 -3.18 -19.89
N GLN A 74 -1.67 -2.29 -20.51
CA GLN A 74 -1.18 -1.38 -21.55
C GLN A 74 -0.32 -0.23 -21.00
N SER A 75 -0.48 0.13 -19.73
CA SER A 75 0.24 1.25 -19.10
C SER A 75 1.64 0.88 -18.65
N ILE A 76 1.88 -0.40 -18.40
CA ILE A 76 3.14 -0.89 -17.86
C ILE A 76 4.23 -0.80 -18.92
N PHE A 77 5.37 -0.21 -18.56
CA PHE A 77 6.48 0.10 -19.46
C PHE A 77 6.13 0.96 -20.69
N ALA A 78 5.06 1.76 -20.60
CA ALA A 78 4.58 2.61 -21.67
C ALA A 78 4.72 4.12 -21.37
N PRO A 79 5.94 4.66 -21.14
CA PRO A 79 6.15 6.07 -20.78
C PRO A 79 5.65 7.04 -21.86
N ASN A 80 5.53 6.58 -23.12
CA ASN A 80 4.96 7.33 -24.23
C ASN A 80 3.51 7.77 -23.98
N LEU A 81 2.76 7.07 -23.17
CA LEU A 81 1.38 7.45 -22.81
C LEU A 81 1.35 8.77 -22.04
N ILE A 82 2.31 8.98 -21.12
CA ILE A 82 2.47 10.23 -20.39
C ILE A 82 3.01 11.31 -21.31
N SER A 83 4.00 11.00 -22.16
CA SER A 83 4.57 11.96 -23.11
C SER A 83 3.54 12.49 -24.12
N ALA A 84 2.58 11.66 -24.53
CA ALA A 84 1.55 12.03 -25.50
C ALA A 84 0.40 12.85 -24.90
N ALA A 85 0.00 12.58 -23.65
CA ALA A 85 -1.20 13.15 -23.03
C ALA A 85 -0.91 14.13 -21.88
N GLY A 86 0.34 14.21 -21.42
CA GLY A 86 0.70 14.86 -20.17
C GLY A 86 0.32 13.98 -18.96
N ILE A 87 0.79 14.37 -17.78
CA ILE A 87 0.52 13.66 -16.52
C ILE A 87 -0.84 14.04 -15.91
N GLU A 88 -1.35 15.23 -16.19
CA GLU A 88 -2.52 15.80 -15.53
C GLU A 88 -3.80 14.97 -15.68
N PRO A 89 -4.11 14.37 -16.85
CA PRO A 89 -5.28 13.49 -16.96
C PRO A 89 -5.23 12.29 -16.03
N PHE A 90 -4.05 11.70 -15.84
CA PHE A 90 -3.84 10.57 -14.93
C PHE A 90 -3.97 11.01 -13.46
N LEU A 91 -3.38 12.14 -13.08
CA LEU A 91 -3.48 12.65 -11.70
C LEU A 91 -4.92 12.97 -11.33
N ARG A 92 -5.70 13.57 -12.24
CA ARG A 92 -7.14 13.81 -12.02
C ARG A 92 -7.91 12.49 -11.91
N GLY A 93 -7.57 11.51 -12.73
CA GLY A 93 -8.16 10.17 -12.69
C GLY A 93 -7.88 9.48 -11.37
N LEU A 94 -6.62 9.39 -10.96
CA LEU A 94 -6.21 8.76 -9.70
C LEU A 94 -6.86 9.39 -8.47
N ALA A 95 -7.05 10.73 -8.46
CA ALA A 95 -7.73 11.43 -7.38
C ALA A 95 -9.27 11.19 -7.35
N LYS A 96 -9.83 10.50 -8.33
CA LYS A 96 -11.26 10.16 -8.45
C LYS A 96 -11.53 8.66 -8.52
N GLN A 97 -10.51 7.86 -8.73
CA GLN A 97 -10.63 6.42 -8.87
C GLN A 97 -10.42 5.73 -7.53
N GLN A 98 -11.43 4.98 -7.08
CA GLN A 98 -11.29 4.14 -5.91
C GLN A 98 -10.39 2.95 -6.24
N PRO A 99 -9.39 2.62 -5.40
CA PRO A 99 -8.58 1.42 -5.56
C PRO A 99 -9.40 0.14 -5.30
N GLN A 100 -8.85 -1.01 -5.67
CA GLN A 100 -9.37 -2.30 -5.19
C GLN A 100 -9.10 -2.45 -3.69
N GLU A 101 -9.80 -3.34 -3.03
CA GLU A 101 -9.51 -3.70 -1.64
C GLU A 101 -8.17 -4.42 -1.50
N VAL A 102 -7.60 -4.37 -0.31
CA VAL A 102 -6.43 -5.18 0.04
C VAL A 102 -6.92 -6.55 0.48
N ASP A 103 -6.95 -7.49 -0.45
CA ASP A 103 -7.44 -8.85 -0.24
C ASP A 103 -6.71 -9.86 -1.14
N ALA A 104 -7.19 -11.10 -1.20
CA ALA A 104 -6.65 -12.14 -2.06
C ALA A 104 -7.20 -12.12 -3.51
N TYR A 105 -8.11 -11.21 -3.84
CA TYR A 105 -8.71 -11.11 -5.18
C TYR A 105 -7.90 -10.15 -6.07
N ILE A 106 -6.81 -10.65 -6.60
CA ILE A 106 -5.86 -9.87 -7.41
C ILE A 106 -6.26 -9.93 -8.89
N ILE A 107 -6.27 -8.78 -9.54
CA ILE A 107 -6.66 -8.65 -10.96
C ILE A 107 -5.77 -9.46 -11.89
N THR A 108 -6.33 -9.85 -13.04
CA THR A 108 -5.63 -10.68 -14.03
C THR A 108 -4.37 -10.03 -14.58
N ASP A 109 -4.37 -8.70 -14.77
CA ASP A 109 -3.20 -7.96 -15.27
C ASP A 109 -1.96 -8.11 -14.37
N ILE A 110 -2.17 -8.34 -13.06
CA ILE A 110 -1.08 -8.60 -12.11
C ILE A 110 -0.68 -10.07 -12.08
N ARG A 111 -1.68 -10.99 -12.17
CA ARG A 111 -1.43 -12.44 -12.16
C ARG A 111 -0.88 -12.98 -13.49
N SER A 112 -1.16 -12.29 -14.59
CA SER A 112 -0.76 -12.71 -15.93
C SER A 112 -0.03 -11.59 -16.64
N PHE A 113 0.95 -10.99 -15.96
CA PHE A 113 1.71 -9.86 -16.46
C PHE A 113 2.48 -10.23 -17.73
N ILE A 114 2.11 -9.64 -18.87
CA ILE A 114 2.80 -9.85 -20.15
C ILE A 114 3.83 -8.73 -20.35
N ILE A 115 5.09 -9.03 -20.14
CA ILE A 115 6.18 -8.21 -20.67
C ILE A 115 6.27 -8.45 -22.16
N GLN A 116 6.33 -7.41 -23.00
CA GLN A 116 6.44 -7.55 -24.45
C GLN A 116 7.52 -8.56 -24.83
N GLY A 117 7.10 -9.65 -25.50
CA GLY A 117 7.99 -10.69 -26.00
C GLY A 117 8.39 -11.78 -25.01
N ALA A 118 7.89 -11.76 -23.75
CA ALA A 118 8.08 -12.84 -22.79
C ALA A 118 6.76 -13.54 -22.47
N THR A 119 6.82 -14.81 -22.10
CA THR A 119 5.69 -15.55 -21.51
C THR A 119 5.31 -14.85 -20.20
N GLY A 120 4.00 -14.69 -19.95
CA GLY A 120 3.47 -13.95 -18.81
C GLY A 120 4.10 -14.35 -17.48
N PHE A 121 4.36 -13.35 -16.65
CA PHE A 121 4.76 -13.54 -15.27
C PHE A 121 3.52 -13.44 -14.37
N ASP A 122 3.38 -14.38 -13.46
CA ASP A 122 2.48 -14.26 -12.33
C ASP A 122 3.21 -13.52 -11.19
N LEU A 123 2.90 -12.22 -11.02
CA LEU A 123 3.57 -11.40 -10.01
C LEU A 123 3.24 -11.87 -8.59
N VAL A 124 2.05 -12.43 -8.38
CA VAL A 124 1.64 -13.00 -7.08
C VAL A 124 2.46 -14.24 -6.74
N ALA A 125 2.66 -15.12 -7.73
CA ALA A 125 3.54 -16.27 -7.57
C ALA A 125 4.99 -15.84 -7.25
N LEU A 126 5.46 -14.74 -7.86
CA LEU A 126 6.78 -14.18 -7.57
C LEU A 126 6.84 -13.57 -6.15
N ASP A 127 5.76 -12.99 -5.64
CA ASP A 127 5.70 -12.48 -4.26
C ASP A 127 5.78 -13.63 -3.24
N ILE A 128 5.06 -14.72 -3.48
CA ILE A 128 5.14 -15.96 -2.70
C ILE A 128 6.58 -16.50 -2.74
N GLN A 129 7.12 -16.68 -3.95
CA GLN A 129 8.47 -17.21 -4.15
C GLN A 129 9.53 -16.33 -3.48
N ARG A 130 9.38 -15.01 -3.54
CA ARG A 130 10.30 -14.08 -2.89
C ARG A 130 10.35 -14.28 -1.36
N GLY A 131 9.20 -14.50 -0.72
CA GLY A 131 9.16 -14.83 0.70
C GLY A 131 9.97 -16.09 1.02
N ARG A 132 9.81 -17.13 0.20
CA ARG A 132 10.55 -18.41 0.33
C ARG A 132 12.05 -18.23 0.08
N ASP A 133 12.45 -17.51 -0.97
CA ASP A 133 13.84 -17.26 -1.33
C ASP A 133 14.62 -16.51 -0.23
N VAL A 134 13.98 -15.61 0.49
CA VAL A 134 14.62 -14.87 1.58
C VAL A 134 14.45 -15.55 2.95
N GLY A 135 13.85 -16.73 2.99
CA GLY A 135 13.73 -17.55 4.20
C GLY A 135 12.70 -17.01 5.21
N LEU A 136 11.62 -16.39 4.74
CA LEU A 136 10.52 -16.06 5.65
C LEU A 136 9.94 -17.34 6.25
N PRO A 137 9.65 -17.35 7.55
CA PRO A 137 8.92 -18.46 8.19
C PRO A 137 7.49 -18.54 7.66
N SER A 138 6.72 -19.54 8.08
CA SER A 138 5.30 -19.65 7.73
C SER A 138 4.48 -18.51 8.35
N TYR A 139 3.25 -18.34 7.87
CA TYR A 139 2.31 -17.35 8.38
C TYR A 139 2.14 -17.44 9.92
N ASN A 140 1.83 -18.60 10.46
CA ASN A 140 1.64 -18.75 11.90
C ASN A 140 2.94 -18.52 12.70
N GLN A 141 4.09 -18.97 12.19
CA GLN A 141 5.35 -18.68 12.84
C GLN A 141 5.65 -17.17 12.82
N THR A 142 5.36 -16.48 11.71
CA THR A 142 5.52 -15.02 11.64
C THR A 142 4.57 -14.31 12.62
N ARG A 143 3.33 -14.77 12.78
CA ARG A 143 2.43 -14.24 13.82
C ARG A 143 3.05 -14.35 15.21
N ILE A 144 3.58 -15.52 15.56
CA ILE A 144 4.25 -15.76 16.85
C ILE A 144 5.45 -14.82 17.01
N ASP A 145 6.28 -14.67 15.99
CA ASP A 145 7.47 -13.81 16.01
C ASP A 145 7.11 -12.32 16.24
N TYR A 146 5.91 -11.90 15.80
CA TYR A 146 5.36 -10.57 16.06
C TYR A 146 4.46 -10.48 17.30
N GLY A 147 4.45 -11.52 18.14
CA GLY A 147 3.71 -11.55 19.42
C GLY A 147 2.20 -11.78 19.27
N LEU A 148 1.75 -12.26 18.12
CA LEU A 148 0.35 -12.58 17.83
C LEU A 148 0.06 -14.07 18.05
N ALA A 149 -1.18 -14.40 18.45
CA ALA A 149 -1.60 -15.78 18.53
C ALA A 149 -1.66 -16.44 17.16
N PRO A 150 -1.20 -17.69 16.99
CA PRO A 150 -1.39 -18.44 15.75
C PRO A 150 -2.88 -18.70 15.51
N LYS A 151 -3.28 -18.91 14.25
CA LYS A 151 -4.63 -19.28 13.85
C LYS A 151 -4.72 -20.79 13.68
N ALA A 152 -5.73 -21.43 14.28
CA ALA A 152 -5.91 -22.87 14.22
C ALA A 152 -6.60 -23.35 12.95
N SER A 153 -7.34 -22.46 12.26
CA SER A 153 -8.11 -22.80 11.05
C SER A 153 -8.21 -21.61 10.10
N PHE A 154 -8.54 -21.86 8.85
CA PHE A 154 -8.81 -20.79 7.88
C PHE A 154 -10.05 -19.96 8.25
N ALA A 155 -11.00 -20.52 8.98
CA ALA A 155 -12.16 -19.79 9.49
C ALA A 155 -11.81 -18.77 10.59
N GLU A 156 -10.69 -18.95 11.28
CA GLU A 156 -10.18 -17.94 12.23
C GLU A 156 -9.42 -16.79 11.55
N MET A 157 -9.05 -16.96 10.29
CA MET A 157 -8.31 -15.96 9.53
C MET A 157 -9.23 -14.98 8.82
N THR A 158 -10.29 -15.51 8.21
CA THR A 158 -11.22 -14.71 7.39
C THR A 158 -12.66 -15.19 7.53
N SER A 159 -13.59 -14.25 7.46
CA SER A 159 -15.03 -14.52 7.39
C SER A 159 -15.51 -14.93 5.99
N ASP A 160 -14.70 -14.72 4.93
CA ASP A 160 -15.04 -15.10 3.56
C ASP A 160 -14.95 -16.61 3.35
N ALA A 161 -16.11 -17.28 3.30
CA ALA A 161 -16.21 -18.73 3.10
C ALA A 161 -15.60 -19.22 1.76
N ASN A 162 -15.58 -18.39 0.71
CA ASN A 162 -14.96 -18.74 -0.56
C ASN A 162 -13.43 -18.72 -0.44
N VAL A 163 -12.87 -17.74 0.28
CA VAL A 163 -11.44 -17.69 0.57
C VAL A 163 -11.04 -18.89 1.43
N GLN A 164 -11.80 -19.20 2.51
CA GLN A 164 -11.56 -20.38 3.35
C GLN A 164 -11.52 -21.67 2.50
N PHE A 165 -12.51 -21.85 1.61
CA PHE A 165 -12.57 -23.00 0.71
C PHE A 165 -11.35 -23.06 -0.21
N ARG A 166 -10.97 -21.96 -0.86
CA ARG A 166 -9.80 -21.92 -1.76
C ARG A 166 -8.51 -22.20 -1.03
N LEU A 167 -8.32 -21.67 0.18
CA LEU A 167 -7.18 -21.96 1.02
C LEU A 167 -7.08 -23.46 1.33
N SER A 168 -8.19 -24.10 1.70
CA SER A 168 -8.22 -25.54 1.99
C SER A 168 -7.90 -26.43 0.78
N GLN A 169 -8.03 -25.92 -0.44
CA GLN A 169 -7.60 -26.64 -1.65
C GLN A 169 -6.11 -26.50 -1.95
N ALA A 170 -5.46 -25.46 -1.43
CA ALA A 170 -4.08 -25.14 -1.72
C ALA A 170 -3.12 -25.45 -0.55
N TYR A 171 -3.61 -25.43 0.67
CA TYR A 171 -2.81 -25.61 1.90
C TYR A 171 -3.50 -26.59 2.85
N THR A 172 -2.70 -27.30 3.64
CA THR A 172 -3.23 -28.27 4.63
C THR A 172 -3.76 -27.55 5.87
N SER A 173 -3.08 -26.49 6.29
CA SER A 173 -3.41 -25.72 7.49
C SER A 173 -2.83 -24.30 7.43
N PRO A 174 -3.21 -23.40 8.35
CA PRO A 174 -2.56 -22.09 8.47
C PRO A 174 -1.05 -22.15 8.75
N ASP A 175 -0.53 -23.27 9.28
CA ASP A 175 0.90 -23.43 9.54
C ASP A 175 1.73 -23.57 8.26
N ASP A 176 1.10 -23.99 7.15
CA ASP A 176 1.75 -24.18 5.86
C ASP A 176 1.66 -22.94 4.95
N LEU A 177 0.88 -21.91 5.36
CA LEU A 177 0.67 -20.70 4.57
C LEU A 177 1.95 -19.87 4.45
N ASP A 178 2.20 -19.36 3.26
CA ASP A 178 3.16 -18.28 3.04
C ASP A 178 2.65 -16.98 3.69
N VAL A 179 3.55 -16.19 4.27
CA VAL A 179 3.23 -14.93 4.98
C VAL A 179 2.44 -13.96 4.12
N PHE A 180 2.82 -13.82 2.82
CA PHE A 180 2.14 -12.90 1.92
C PHE A 180 0.66 -13.25 1.74
N ILE A 181 0.36 -14.51 1.49
CA ILE A 181 -1.03 -14.98 1.36
C ILE A 181 -1.76 -14.90 2.69
N GLY A 182 -1.14 -15.40 3.77
CA GLY A 182 -1.76 -15.39 5.10
C GLY A 182 -2.17 -14.00 5.57
N GLY A 183 -1.30 -13.01 5.37
CA GLY A 183 -1.60 -11.63 5.76
C GLY A 183 -2.63 -10.92 4.87
N LEU A 184 -2.76 -11.33 3.58
CA LEU A 184 -3.77 -10.76 2.67
C LEU A 184 -5.19 -11.29 2.93
N VAL A 185 -5.33 -12.51 3.45
CA VAL A 185 -6.64 -13.13 3.63
C VAL A 185 -7.28 -12.86 4.98
N GLU A 186 -6.54 -12.27 5.92
CA GLU A 186 -7.12 -11.87 7.22
C GLU A 186 -8.18 -10.80 7.03
N ASP A 187 -9.28 -10.89 7.79
CA ASP A 187 -10.26 -9.80 7.88
C ASP A 187 -9.59 -8.52 8.36
N HIS A 188 -9.98 -7.38 7.77
CA HIS A 188 -9.41 -6.08 8.12
C HIS A 188 -9.67 -5.70 9.57
N VAL A 189 -8.71 -5.02 10.20
CA VAL A 189 -8.79 -4.62 11.61
C VAL A 189 -8.70 -3.11 11.79
N ASN A 190 -9.18 -2.62 12.92
CA ASN A 190 -9.00 -1.24 13.40
C ASN A 190 -9.51 -0.14 12.44
N GLY A 191 -10.42 -0.47 11.54
CA GLY A 191 -10.90 0.47 10.51
C GLY A 191 -9.88 0.78 9.42
N GLY A 192 -8.81 -0.01 9.33
CA GLY A 192 -7.81 0.03 8.25
C GLY A 192 -8.18 -0.88 7.08
N GLN A 193 -7.23 -1.08 6.18
CA GLN A 193 -7.38 -1.87 4.96
C GLN A 193 -6.59 -3.18 5.00
N VAL A 194 -6.10 -3.61 6.16
CA VAL A 194 -5.26 -4.80 6.33
C VAL A 194 -5.67 -5.60 7.55
N GLY A 195 -5.39 -6.90 7.53
CA GLY A 195 -5.57 -7.80 8.66
C GLY A 195 -4.50 -7.62 9.75
N GLU A 196 -4.66 -8.35 10.85
CA GLU A 196 -3.90 -8.16 12.08
C GLU A 196 -2.39 -8.33 11.89
N LEU A 197 -1.97 -9.34 11.10
CA LEU A 197 -0.54 -9.59 10.85
C LEU A 197 0.10 -8.45 10.07
N PHE A 198 -0.49 -8.05 8.95
CA PHE A 198 0.05 -6.96 8.13
C PHE A 198 -0.03 -5.62 8.86
N TRP A 199 -1.10 -5.39 9.60
CA TRP A 199 -1.23 -4.22 10.47
C TRP A 199 -0.05 -4.12 11.44
N THR A 200 0.28 -5.22 12.12
CA THR A 200 1.37 -5.27 13.11
C THR A 200 2.74 -5.05 12.47
N ILE A 201 3.02 -5.76 11.35
CA ILE A 201 4.30 -5.64 10.65
C ILE A 201 4.51 -4.21 10.10
N ILE A 202 3.48 -3.65 9.48
CA ILE A 202 3.56 -2.32 8.85
C ILE A 202 3.70 -1.24 9.91
N LYS A 203 2.89 -1.31 10.98
CA LYS A 203 3.00 -0.38 12.11
C LYS A 203 4.39 -0.41 12.74
N ASP A 204 4.89 -1.57 13.11
CA ASP A 204 6.22 -1.74 13.70
C ASP A 204 7.30 -1.14 12.80
N GLN A 205 7.28 -1.45 11.51
CA GLN A 205 8.28 -0.94 10.59
C GLN A 205 8.24 0.57 10.45
N PHE A 206 7.06 1.17 10.27
CA PHE A 206 6.97 2.63 10.11
C PHE A 206 7.31 3.36 11.41
N GLU A 207 6.92 2.86 12.57
CA GLU A 207 7.33 3.44 13.85
C GLU A 207 8.86 3.37 14.02
N ARG A 208 9.49 2.24 13.76
CA ARG A 208 10.95 2.11 13.79
C ARG A 208 11.65 3.02 12.76
N SER A 209 11.11 3.07 11.55
CA SER A 209 11.66 3.93 10.49
C SER A 209 11.60 5.41 10.86
N ARG A 210 10.56 5.85 11.60
CA ARG A 210 10.40 7.22 12.10
C ARG A 210 11.29 7.49 13.31
N ASP A 211 11.17 6.65 14.33
CA ASP A 211 11.77 6.90 15.64
C ASP A 211 13.30 6.69 15.63
N GLY A 212 13.80 5.81 14.76
CA GLY A 212 15.21 5.58 14.53
C GLY A 212 15.86 6.47 13.46
N ASP A 213 15.10 7.38 12.84
CA ASP A 213 15.61 8.29 11.82
C ASP A 213 16.06 9.63 12.41
N ARG A 214 17.38 9.87 12.47
CA ARG A 214 17.93 11.15 12.87
C ARG A 214 17.61 12.30 11.91
N PHE A 215 17.12 12.00 10.70
CA PHE A 215 16.70 12.95 9.69
C PHE A 215 15.18 13.03 9.55
N TRP A 216 14.43 12.57 10.57
CA TRP A 216 13.00 12.79 10.64
C TRP A 216 12.72 14.30 10.62
N TYR A 217 11.78 14.73 9.76
CA TYR A 217 11.62 16.16 9.42
C TYR A 217 11.37 17.08 10.64
N GLU A 218 10.71 16.59 11.68
CA GLU A 218 10.46 17.38 12.90
C GLU A 218 11.72 17.60 13.76
N THR A 219 12.79 16.84 13.53
CA THR A 219 14.03 16.99 14.33
C THR A 219 14.96 18.07 13.82
N TYR A 220 14.93 18.39 12.52
CA TYR A 220 15.95 19.28 11.94
C TYR A 220 15.39 20.53 11.26
N LEU A 221 14.08 20.60 11.01
CA LEU A 221 13.49 21.79 10.41
C LEU A 221 13.28 22.88 11.47
N ASP A 222 13.60 24.12 11.11
CA ASP A 222 13.20 25.28 11.90
C ASP A 222 11.67 25.45 11.91
N ALA A 223 11.15 26.20 12.90
CA ALA A 223 9.70 26.31 13.10
C ALA A 223 8.94 26.89 11.89
N ALA A 224 9.52 27.83 11.15
CA ALA A 224 8.85 28.43 9.99
C ALA A 224 8.80 27.46 8.81
N THR A 225 9.89 26.74 8.55
CA THR A 225 9.95 25.71 7.52
C THR A 225 9.04 24.52 7.89
N LEU A 226 9.04 24.12 9.16
CA LEU A 226 8.15 23.05 9.67
C LEU A 226 6.69 23.40 9.44
N ALA A 227 6.24 24.61 9.82
CA ALA A 227 4.88 25.07 9.58
C ALA A 227 4.51 25.06 8.08
N THR A 228 5.46 25.46 7.22
CA THR A 228 5.26 25.43 5.76
C THR A 228 5.07 24.00 5.26
N VAL A 229 5.87 23.05 5.73
CA VAL A 229 5.75 21.62 5.37
C VAL A 229 4.42 21.06 5.88
N GLN A 230 4.07 21.30 7.13
CA GLN A 230 2.83 20.80 7.76
C GLN A 230 1.56 21.31 7.09
N ALA A 231 1.61 22.46 6.44
CA ALA A 231 0.49 23.00 5.66
C ALA A 231 0.30 22.30 4.29
N GLN A 232 1.23 21.45 3.85
CA GLN A 232 1.13 20.79 2.54
C GLN A 232 0.25 19.54 2.60
N THR A 233 -0.45 19.26 1.49
CA THR A 233 -1.07 17.96 1.18
C THR A 233 -0.53 17.47 -0.15
N LEU A 234 -0.70 16.18 -0.49
CA LEU A 234 -0.34 15.68 -1.82
C LEU A 234 -1.09 16.47 -2.93
N GLY A 235 -2.36 16.81 -2.70
CA GLY A 235 -3.15 17.62 -3.64
C GLY A 235 -2.58 19.01 -3.85
N THR A 236 -2.16 19.71 -2.80
CA THR A 236 -1.54 21.05 -2.92
C THR A 236 -0.20 21.00 -3.65
N ILE A 237 0.59 19.94 -3.42
CA ILE A 237 1.85 19.72 -4.14
C ILE A 237 1.60 19.46 -5.63
N ILE A 238 0.61 18.62 -5.97
CA ILE A 238 0.24 18.37 -7.36
C ILE A 238 -0.18 19.68 -8.05
N LYS A 239 -1.09 20.45 -7.45
CA LYS A 239 -1.57 21.72 -7.99
C LYS A 239 -0.44 22.73 -8.22
N ARG A 240 0.53 22.78 -7.33
CA ARG A 240 1.70 23.69 -7.44
C ARG A 240 2.62 23.33 -8.60
N ASN A 241 2.70 22.05 -8.98
CA ASN A 241 3.66 21.54 -9.96
C ASN A 241 3.04 21.14 -11.30
N CYS A 242 1.70 21.15 -11.44
CA CYS A 242 0.98 20.73 -12.63
C CYS A 242 -0.09 21.77 -13.00
N SER A 243 -0.59 21.69 -14.26
CA SER A 243 -1.71 22.51 -14.73
C SER A 243 -3.06 21.99 -14.23
N ILE A 244 -3.15 21.77 -12.91
CA ILE A 244 -4.35 21.32 -12.19
C ILE A 244 -4.74 22.41 -11.20
N GLY A 245 -6.02 22.78 -11.18
CA GLY A 245 -6.60 23.79 -10.28
C GLY A 245 -7.62 23.19 -9.32
N ASN A 246 -8.69 23.94 -9.09
CA ASN A 246 -9.74 23.58 -8.14
C ASN A 246 -10.63 22.41 -8.60
N GLU A 247 -10.43 21.91 -9.82
CA GLU A 247 -11.12 20.71 -10.32
C GLU A 247 -10.68 19.43 -9.60
N MET A 248 -9.59 19.46 -8.82
CA MET A 248 -9.13 18.37 -7.98
C MET A 248 -9.16 18.80 -6.49
N GLN A 249 -9.59 17.93 -5.62
CA GLN A 249 -9.58 18.15 -4.16
C GLN A 249 -8.14 18.23 -3.61
N ASP A 250 -7.97 18.82 -2.42
CA ASP A 250 -6.67 18.84 -1.73
C ASP A 250 -6.37 17.52 -1.02
N ASP A 251 -7.39 16.88 -0.48
CA ASP A 251 -7.30 15.52 0.03
C ASP A 251 -7.54 14.52 -1.12
N VAL A 252 -6.44 14.07 -1.74
CA VAL A 252 -6.48 13.14 -2.87
C VAL A 252 -6.48 11.68 -2.47
N PHE A 253 -6.37 11.39 -1.17
CA PHE A 253 -6.47 10.03 -0.64
C PHE A 253 -7.92 9.60 -0.40
N HIS A 254 -8.87 10.52 -0.39
CA HIS A 254 -10.29 10.21 -0.31
C HIS A 254 -11.02 10.62 -1.59
N VAL A 255 -11.73 9.65 -2.18
CA VAL A 255 -12.57 9.91 -3.36
C VAL A 255 -13.85 10.58 -2.89
N PRO A 256 -14.17 11.80 -3.39
CA PRO A 256 -15.40 12.50 -3.00
C PRO A 256 -16.66 11.68 -3.32
N GLY A 257 -17.48 11.44 -2.30
CA GLY A 257 -18.75 10.70 -2.44
C GLY A 257 -18.61 9.17 -2.45
N ALA A 258 -17.43 8.61 -2.25
CA ALA A 258 -17.27 7.22 -1.92
C ALA A 258 -17.60 7.01 -0.42
N HIS A 259 -18.49 6.07 -0.12
CA HIS A 259 -18.92 5.69 1.23
C HIS A 259 -18.62 4.22 1.46
#